data_0defdc6f5fe92604ffea5c50a95fe3f9
#
_entry.id   0defdc6f5fe92604ffea5c50a95fe3f9
#
_cell.length_a   1.000
_cell.length_b   1.000
_cell.length_c   1.000
_cell.angle_alpha   90.00
_cell.angle_beta   90.00
_cell.angle_gamma   90.00
#
_symmetry.space_group_name_H-M   'P 1'
#
loop_
_entity.id
_entity.type
_entity.pdbx_description
1 polymer ?
#
loop_
_entity_poly.entity_id
_entity_poly.type
_entity_poly.pdbx_seq_one_letter_code
_entity_poly.pdbx_strand_id
1 'polypeptide(L)'
;MKLYPHILSIFFLHFVFTTAFAQGKEDRLNKIFDVKKTFQKINSFKKYKIVTIKDAEKFLGSNTDNGGSLKGYFTGDSLKKIVEWVGLSNRIIQNEFYFKNDTLVFVYAVEKNYHYNNHSQTLDYTKLDLTFTGRYYFDNEKLFYSIIKNENRNKSKQKDAADFLIKSKDYMKILRAELR
;
A
#
# COMPACT_ATOMS: atom_id res chain seq x y z
N MET A 1 25.02 -56.32 17.56
CA MET A 1 24.06 -55.53 16.77
C MET A 1 24.71 -54.17 16.57
N LYS A 2 25.26 -53.88 15.34
CA LYS A 2 25.90 -52.58 15.04
C LYS A 2 24.83 -51.62 14.58
N LEU A 3 24.44 -50.65 15.42
CA LEU A 3 23.58 -49.54 15.02
C LEU A 3 24.37 -48.62 14.07
N TYR A 4 23.85 -48.40 12.88
CA TYR A 4 24.42 -47.52 11.87
C TYR A 4 24.26 -46.05 12.29
N PRO A 5 25.33 -45.26 12.48
CA PRO A 5 25.25 -43.88 12.94
C PRO A 5 24.62 -42.92 11.90
N HIS A 6 24.47 -43.37 10.66
CA HIS A 6 23.94 -42.52 9.56
C HIS A 6 22.42 -42.28 9.60
N ILE A 7 21.62 -43.12 10.28
CA ILE A 7 20.16 -42.95 10.37
C ILE A 7 19.79 -41.83 11.34
N LEU A 8 20.61 -41.60 12.38
CA LEU A 8 20.37 -40.53 13.36
C LEU A 8 20.60 -39.14 12.78
N SER A 9 21.54 -39.00 11.84
CA SER A 9 21.89 -37.72 11.21
C SER A 9 20.78 -37.20 10.28
N ILE A 10 20.05 -38.09 9.58
CA ILE A 10 19.00 -37.73 8.65
C ILE A 10 17.74 -37.23 9.40
N PHE A 11 17.41 -37.80 10.55
CA PHE A 11 16.28 -37.38 11.37
C PHE A 11 16.51 -35.99 12.00
N PHE A 12 17.73 -35.62 12.36
CA PHE A 12 18.06 -34.33 12.93
C PHE A 12 17.96 -33.20 11.89
N LEU A 13 18.31 -33.47 10.61
CA LEU A 13 18.26 -32.51 9.53
C LEU A 13 16.83 -32.15 9.17
N HIS A 14 15.87 -33.08 9.21
CA HIS A 14 14.45 -32.83 8.92
C HIS A 14 13.77 -32.00 10.02
N PHE A 15 14.17 -32.13 11.28
CA PHE A 15 13.57 -31.39 12.40
C PHE A 15 13.95 -29.90 12.37
N VAL A 16 15.17 -29.55 11.93
CA VAL A 16 15.61 -28.15 11.82
C VAL A 16 14.89 -27.41 10.71
N PHE A 17 14.56 -28.07 9.58
CA PHE A 17 13.83 -27.43 8.48
C PHE A 17 12.39 -27.09 8.83
N THR A 18 11.68 -27.93 9.57
CA THR A 18 10.28 -27.69 9.93
C THR A 18 10.10 -26.53 10.91
N THR A 19 11.03 -26.33 11.84
CA THR A 19 11.01 -25.20 12.78
C THR A 19 11.26 -23.86 12.10
N ALA A 20 12.17 -23.78 11.13
CA ALA A 20 12.48 -22.56 10.40
C ALA A 20 11.27 -22.04 9.56
N PHE A 21 10.52 -22.94 8.92
CA PHE A 21 9.32 -22.58 8.17
C PHE A 21 8.17 -22.09 9.06
N ALA A 22 7.98 -22.68 10.22
CA ALA A 22 6.96 -22.27 11.19
C ALA A 22 7.27 -20.86 11.73
N GLN A 23 8.52 -20.60 12.08
CA GLN A 23 8.98 -19.33 12.63
C GLN A 23 8.87 -18.18 11.62
N GLY A 24 9.20 -18.41 10.34
CA GLY A 24 9.02 -17.40 9.29
C GLY A 24 7.56 -17.03 9.00
N LYS A 25 6.63 -17.98 9.14
CA LYS A 25 5.19 -17.74 9.03
C LYS A 25 4.65 -16.92 10.20
N GLU A 26 5.07 -17.25 11.41
CA GLU A 26 4.67 -16.54 12.63
C GLU A 26 5.20 -15.10 12.64
N ASP A 27 6.47 -14.87 12.31
CA ASP A 27 7.06 -13.53 12.18
C ASP A 27 6.27 -12.68 11.18
N ARG A 28 5.93 -13.23 10.03
CA ARG A 28 5.11 -12.53 9.02
C ARG A 28 3.73 -12.17 9.55
N LEU A 29 3.06 -13.06 10.29
CA LEU A 29 1.73 -12.80 10.86
C LEU A 29 1.80 -11.71 11.92
N ASN A 30 2.83 -11.71 12.76
CA ASN A 30 3.06 -10.69 13.77
C ASN A 30 3.30 -9.32 13.13
N LYS A 31 4.11 -9.23 12.08
CA LYS A 31 4.33 -8.00 11.32
C LYS A 31 3.04 -7.48 10.68
N ILE A 32 2.22 -8.35 10.08
CA ILE A 32 0.91 -7.97 9.53
C ILE A 32 0.00 -7.41 10.63
N PHE A 33 -0.02 -8.05 11.81
CA PHE A 33 -0.81 -7.61 12.96
C PHE A 33 -0.38 -6.21 13.43
N ASP A 34 0.91 -5.95 13.55
CA ASP A 34 1.46 -4.65 13.94
C ASP A 34 1.10 -3.54 12.96
N VAL A 35 1.17 -3.84 11.66
CA VAL A 35 0.74 -2.91 10.61
C VAL A 35 -0.77 -2.63 10.72
N LYS A 36 -1.60 -3.65 10.93
CA LYS A 36 -3.06 -3.48 11.12
C LYS A 36 -3.37 -2.61 12.33
N LYS A 37 -2.67 -2.81 13.45
CA LYS A 37 -2.80 -1.98 14.66
C LYS A 37 -2.43 -0.52 14.38
N THR A 38 -1.34 -0.30 13.64
CA THR A 38 -0.91 1.05 13.21
C THR A 38 -1.96 1.71 12.32
N PHE A 39 -2.48 1.00 11.33
CA PHE A 39 -3.57 1.45 10.46
C PHE A 39 -4.82 1.85 11.25
N GLN A 40 -5.27 1.01 12.18
CA GLN A 40 -6.43 1.30 13.03
C GLN A 40 -6.23 2.54 13.88
N LYS A 41 -5.06 2.67 14.55
CA LYS A 41 -4.70 3.82 15.36
C LYS A 41 -4.72 5.11 14.54
N ILE A 42 -4.14 5.09 13.33
CA ILE A 42 -4.11 6.26 12.46
C ILE A 42 -5.52 6.65 12.03
N ASN A 43 -6.36 5.71 11.60
CA ASN A 43 -7.71 6.05 11.12
C ASN A 43 -8.70 6.41 12.25
N SER A 44 -8.48 5.97 13.48
CA SER A 44 -9.31 6.36 14.64
C SER A 44 -8.98 7.75 15.17
N PHE A 45 -7.77 8.27 14.94
CA PHE A 45 -7.36 9.59 15.42
C PHE A 45 -8.04 10.69 14.60
N LYS A 46 -8.51 11.77 15.26
CA LYS A 46 -9.33 12.84 14.63
C LYS A 46 -8.66 14.22 14.58
N LYS A 47 -7.56 14.41 15.32
CA LYS A 47 -6.96 15.74 15.48
C LYS A 47 -5.68 15.90 14.65
N TYR A 48 -5.77 15.63 13.33
CA TYR A 48 -4.64 15.88 12.42
C TYR A 48 -4.58 17.32 11.94
N LYS A 49 -3.37 17.88 11.81
CA LYS A 49 -3.11 18.99 10.90
C LYS A 49 -3.10 18.41 9.49
N ILE A 50 -3.99 18.91 8.61
CA ILE A 50 -4.14 18.40 7.25
C ILE A 50 -3.58 19.41 6.27
N VAL A 51 -2.60 18.99 5.48
CA VAL A 51 -2.08 19.73 4.33
C VAL A 51 -2.73 19.16 3.07
N THR A 52 -3.24 20.02 2.19
CA THR A 52 -3.90 19.60 0.95
C THR A 52 -3.33 20.34 -0.24
N ILE A 53 -2.87 19.60 -1.24
CA ILE A 53 -2.43 20.08 -2.55
C ILE A 53 -3.48 19.61 -3.56
N LYS A 54 -4.10 20.56 -4.29
CA LYS A 54 -5.12 20.28 -5.31
C LYS A 54 -4.56 20.35 -6.73
N ASP A 55 -3.35 20.84 -6.88
CA ASP A 55 -2.65 20.94 -8.16
C ASP A 55 -1.99 19.60 -8.47
N ALA A 56 -2.55 18.85 -9.42
CA ALA A 56 -2.07 17.54 -9.83
C ALA A 56 -0.64 17.60 -10.39
N GLU A 57 -0.28 18.66 -11.09
CA GLU A 57 1.04 18.83 -11.69
C GLU A 57 2.15 18.86 -10.63
N LYS A 58 1.89 19.46 -9.46
CA LYS A 58 2.85 19.53 -8.35
C LYS A 58 3.29 18.17 -7.81
N PHE A 59 2.44 17.14 -7.89
CA PHE A 59 2.76 15.83 -7.29
C PHE A 59 2.77 14.67 -8.29
N LEU A 60 2.20 14.84 -9.49
CA LEU A 60 2.24 13.85 -10.57
C LEU A 60 3.23 14.21 -11.68
N GLY A 61 3.66 15.48 -11.74
CA GLY A 61 4.46 16.01 -12.84
C GLY A 61 3.65 16.25 -14.14
N SER A 62 2.32 16.10 -14.09
CA SER A 62 1.41 16.35 -15.21
C SER A 62 -0.01 16.60 -14.72
N ASN A 63 -0.80 17.31 -15.50
CA ASN A 63 -2.23 17.47 -15.27
C ASN A 63 -2.99 16.19 -15.64
N THR A 64 -4.19 16.06 -15.09
CA THR A 64 -5.09 14.93 -15.34
C THR A 64 -6.47 15.46 -15.75
N ASP A 65 -7.24 14.64 -16.49
CA ASP A 65 -8.51 15.06 -17.09
C ASP A 65 -9.55 15.53 -16.05
N ASN A 66 -9.59 14.87 -14.90
CA ASN A 66 -10.53 15.17 -13.82
C ASN A 66 -9.84 15.64 -12.53
N GLY A 67 -8.59 16.16 -12.66
CA GLY A 67 -7.83 16.72 -11.56
C GLY A 67 -7.23 15.70 -10.62
N GLY A 68 -6.62 16.20 -9.54
CA GLY A 68 -5.99 15.39 -8.52
C GLY A 68 -5.91 16.10 -7.17
N SER A 69 -5.71 15.34 -6.11
CA SER A 69 -5.42 15.90 -4.80
C SER A 69 -4.47 15.01 -4.00
N LEU A 70 -3.58 15.65 -3.26
CA LEU A 70 -2.68 15.00 -2.32
C LEU A 70 -2.94 15.58 -0.93
N LYS A 71 -3.28 14.72 0.04
CA LYS A 71 -3.54 15.12 1.43
C LYS A 71 -2.57 14.45 2.37
N GLY A 72 -1.85 15.24 3.16
CA GLY A 72 -0.99 14.76 4.25
C GLY A 72 -1.63 15.00 5.61
N TYR A 73 -1.61 13.98 6.46
CA TYR A 73 -2.16 14.00 7.82
C TYR A 73 -1.01 13.97 8.83
N PHE A 74 -0.84 15.06 9.60
CA PHE A 74 0.28 15.26 10.50
C PHE A 74 -0.15 15.32 11.98
N THR A 75 0.73 14.82 12.85
CA THR A 75 0.68 15.07 14.30
C THR A 75 1.98 15.74 14.70
N GLY A 76 1.96 17.05 15.00
CA GLY A 76 3.17 17.86 15.00
C GLY A 76 3.80 17.79 13.61
N ASP A 77 5.10 17.53 13.53
CA ASP A 77 5.85 17.41 12.28
C ASP A 77 5.88 15.96 11.72
N SER A 78 5.30 15.01 12.46
CA SER A 78 5.29 13.60 12.05
C SER A 78 4.13 13.29 11.13
N LEU A 79 4.45 12.82 9.92
CA LEU A 79 3.49 12.36 8.92
C LEU A 79 2.94 10.99 9.31
N LYS A 80 1.62 10.83 9.30
CA LYS A 80 0.93 9.59 9.65
C LYS A 80 0.26 8.92 8.46
N LYS A 81 -0.33 9.72 7.57
CA LYS A 81 -1.06 9.22 6.40
C LYS A 81 -0.92 10.20 5.24
N ILE A 82 -0.82 9.65 4.03
CA ILE A 82 -1.05 10.39 2.78
C ILE A 82 -2.25 9.77 2.07
N VAL A 83 -3.10 10.61 1.46
CA VAL A 83 -4.13 10.20 0.53
C VAL A 83 -3.87 10.90 -0.80
N GLU A 84 -3.55 10.09 -1.81
CA GLU A 84 -3.50 10.49 -3.22
C GLU A 84 -4.85 10.16 -3.86
N TRP A 85 -5.45 11.12 -4.54
CA TRP A 85 -6.63 10.93 -5.38
C TRP A 85 -6.35 11.50 -6.76
N VAL A 86 -6.62 10.72 -7.81
CA VAL A 86 -6.39 11.10 -9.21
C VAL A 86 -7.62 10.75 -10.02
N GLY A 87 -8.23 11.76 -10.67
CA GLY A 87 -9.32 11.60 -11.60
C GLY A 87 -8.80 11.53 -13.04
N LEU A 88 -9.14 10.47 -13.75
CA LEU A 88 -8.86 10.27 -15.17
C LEU A 88 -10.21 10.26 -15.94
N SER A 89 -10.15 10.38 -17.27
CA SER A 89 -11.34 10.39 -18.12
C SER A 89 -12.25 9.16 -17.94
N ASN A 90 -11.68 8.00 -17.63
CA ASN A 90 -12.41 6.74 -17.56
C ASN A 90 -12.40 6.08 -16.16
N ARG A 91 -11.64 6.62 -15.18
CA ARG A 91 -11.48 6.00 -13.85
C ARG A 91 -10.99 6.97 -12.79
N ILE A 92 -11.10 6.51 -11.56
CA ILE A 92 -10.52 7.14 -10.37
C ILE A 92 -9.48 6.20 -9.77
N ILE A 93 -8.31 6.75 -9.37
CA ILE A 93 -7.28 6.07 -8.62
C ILE A 93 -7.18 6.73 -7.25
N GLN A 94 -7.20 5.93 -6.20
CA GLN A 94 -6.97 6.39 -4.83
C GLN A 94 -5.94 5.50 -4.15
N ASN A 95 -4.87 6.12 -3.63
CA ASN A 95 -3.86 5.43 -2.86
C ASN A 95 -3.75 6.07 -1.47
N GLU A 96 -3.76 5.24 -0.44
CA GLU A 96 -3.57 5.64 0.95
C GLU A 96 -2.26 5.05 1.46
N PHE A 97 -1.33 5.91 1.89
CA PHE A 97 -0.04 5.53 2.42
C PHE A 97 -0.03 5.75 3.93
N TYR A 98 0.42 4.77 4.70
CA TYR A 98 0.45 4.81 6.16
C TYR A 98 1.87 4.70 6.67
N PHE A 99 2.21 5.56 7.64
CA PHE A 99 3.57 5.71 8.15
C PHE A 99 3.66 5.41 9.64
N LYS A 100 4.75 4.76 10.04
CA LYS A 100 5.18 4.58 11.43
C LYS A 100 6.57 5.18 11.56
N ASN A 101 6.72 6.23 12.40
CA ASN A 101 7.98 6.98 12.53
C ASN A 101 8.54 7.44 11.18
N ASP A 102 7.66 8.06 10.37
CA ASP A 102 7.94 8.56 9.01
C ASP A 102 8.42 7.50 8.00
N THR A 103 8.35 6.22 8.34
CA THR A 103 8.66 5.10 7.44
C THR A 103 7.35 4.50 6.91
N LEU A 104 7.28 4.25 5.61
CA LEU A 104 6.13 3.61 4.97
C LEU A 104 5.97 2.18 5.47
N VAL A 105 4.79 1.85 6.03
CA VAL A 105 4.48 0.50 6.52
C VAL A 105 3.33 -0.17 5.79
N PHE A 106 2.43 0.63 5.15
CA PHE A 106 1.27 0.07 4.46
C PHE A 106 0.77 0.99 3.36
N VAL A 107 0.34 0.39 2.24
CA VAL A 107 -0.40 1.08 1.19
C VAL A 107 -1.71 0.34 0.91
N TYR A 108 -2.80 1.10 0.85
CA TYR A 108 -4.09 0.64 0.34
C TYR A 108 -4.38 1.35 -0.98
N ALA A 109 -4.38 0.60 -2.08
CA ALA A 109 -4.59 1.10 -3.43
C ALA A 109 -5.96 0.65 -3.96
N VAL A 110 -6.71 1.57 -4.56
CA VAL A 110 -8.04 1.33 -5.13
C VAL A 110 -8.12 1.96 -6.50
N GLU A 111 -8.72 1.24 -7.46
CA GLU A 111 -9.19 1.83 -8.72
C GLU A 111 -10.65 1.52 -8.92
N LYS A 112 -11.36 2.51 -9.45
CA LYS A 112 -12.76 2.42 -9.81
C LYS A 112 -12.94 3.01 -11.21
N ASN A 113 -13.50 2.23 -12.12
CA ASN A 113 -13.85 2.74 -13.44
C ASN A 113 -15.25 3.34 -13.40
N TYR A 114 -15.48 4.38 -14.23
CA TYR A 114 -16.85 4.82 -14.51
C TYR A 114 -17.58 3.67 -15.24
N HIS A 115 -18.84 3.49 -14.86
CA HIS A 115 -19.67 2.41 -15.41
C HIS A 115 -19.92 2.63 -16.91
N TYR A 116 -19.66 1.61 -17.74
CA TYR A 116 -19.96 1.67 -19.16
C TYR A 116 -21.40 1.25 -19.42
N ASN A 117 -22.20 2.15 -19.97
CA ASN A 117 -23.57 1.86 -20.35
C ASN A 117 -23.61 1.30 -21.79
N ASN A 118 -23.89 0.01 -21.93
CA ASN A 118 -23.91 -0.66 -23.22
C ASN A 118 -25.05 -0.18 -24.14
N HIS A 119 -26.14 0.39 -23.61
CA HIS A 119 -27.27 0.89 -24.41
C HIS A 119 -26.95 2.24 -25.06
N SER A 120 -26.37 3.14 -24.30
CA SER A 120 -25.97 4.47 -24.78
C SER A 120 -24.56 4.52 -25.37
N GLN A 121 -23.77 3.43 -25.21
CA GLN A 121 -22.35 3.33 -25.60
C GLN A 121 -21.48 4.46 -25.01
N THR A 122 -21.81 4.90 -23.79
CA THR A 122 -21.12 5.98 -23.09
C THR A 122 -20.76 5.59 -21.66
N LEU A 123 -19.88 6.37 -21.03
CA LEU A 123 -19.59 6.25 -19.61
C LEU A 123 -20.68 6.95 -18.77
N ASP A 124 -21.18 6.26 -17.75
CA ASP A 124 -22.03 6.84 -16.70
C ASP A 124 -21.13 7.36 -15.57
N TYR A 125 -20.88 8.67 -15.58
CA TYR A 125 -20.02 9.34 -14.57
C TYR A 125 -20.65 9.40 -13.17
N THR A 126 -21.90 8.97 -13.01
CA THR A 126 -22.57 8.91 -11.69
C THR A 126 -22.32 7.59 -10.97
N LYS A 127 -21.81 6.57 -11.67
CA LYS A 127 -21.57 5.22 -11.15
C LYS A 127 -20.12 4.81 -11.28
N LEU A 128 -19.62 4.14 -10.24
CA LEU A 128 -18.24 3.65 -10.17
C LEU A 128 -18.22 2.16 -9.88
N ASP A 129 -17.58 1.41 -10.75
CA ASP A 129 -17.32 -0.02 -10.61
C ASP A 129 -15.92 -0.24 -10.02
N LEU A 130 -15.84 -1.01 -8.92
CA LEU A 130 -14.56 -1.35 -8.30
C LEU A 130 -13.80 -2.35 -9.17
N THR A 131 -12.69 -1.91 -9.76
CA THR A 131 -11.89 -2.72 -10.70
C THR A 131 -10.58 -3.23 -10.13
N PHE A 132 -10.09 -2.64 -9.04
CA PHE A 132 -8.86 -3.07 -8.40
C PHE A 132 -8.82 -2.70 -6.92
N THR A 133 -8.28 -3.61 -6.08
CA THR A 133 -7.81 -3.30 -4.73
C THR A 133 -6.49 -3.97 -4.45
N GLY A 134 -5.55 -3.22 -3.89
CA GLY A 134 -4.26 -3.72 -3.45
C GLY A 134 -3.97 -3.33 -1.99
N ARG A 135 -3.44 -4.28 -1.22
CA ARG A 135 -2.88 -4.04 0.11
C ARG A 135 -1.44 -4.46 0.10
N TYR A 136 -0.54 -3.53 0.39
CA TYR A 136 0.90 -3.74 0.35
C TYR A 136 1.48 -3.44 1.72
N TYR A 137 2.22 -4.40 2.28
CA TYR A 137 2.79 -4.34 3.62
C TYR A 137 4.31 -4.25 3.52
N PHE A 138 4.88 -3.24 4.16
CA PHE A 138 6.31 -2.94 4.09
C PHE A 138 6.97 -3.10 5.47
N ASP A 139 8.20 -3.59 5.47
CA ASP A 139 9.10 -3.63 6.61
C ASP A 139 10.47 -3.15 6.15
N ASN A 140 11.02 -2.10 6.79
CA ASN A 140 12.30 -1.50 6.43
C ASN A 140 12.41 -1.20 4.92
N GLU A 141 11.38 -0.52 4.36
CA GLU A 141 11.29 -0.17 2.93
C GLU A 141 11.29 -1.38 1.97
N LYS A 142 10.97 -2.57 2.44
CA LYS A 142 10.84 -3.78 1.61
C LYS A 142 9.42 -4.31 1.68
N LEU A 143 8.85 -4.64 0.51
CA LEU A 143 7.58 -5.35 0.46
C LEU A 143 7.78 -6.76 1.02
N PHE A 144 7.05 -7.11 2.10
CA PHE A 144 7.09 -8.47 2.65
C PHE A 144 5.78 -9.24 2.46
N TYR A 145 4.66 -8.53 2.19
CA TYR A 145 3.37 -9.17 1.95
C TYR A 145 2.45 -8.29 1.11
N SER A 146 1.62 -8.88 0.27
CA SER A 146 0.58 -8.18 -0.48
C SER A 146 -0.67 -9.02 -0.68
N ILE A 147 -1.83 -8.34 -0.74
CA ILE A 147 -3.12 -8.93 -1.11
C ILE A 147 -3.69 -8.09 -2.24
N ILE A 148 -3.94 -8.72 -3.39
CA ILE A 148 -4.50 -8.06 -4.57
C ILE A 148 -5.79 -8.76 -4.95
N LYS A 149 -6.83 -7.97 -5.26
CA LYS A 149 -8.13 -8.46 -5.73
C LYS A 149 -8.54 -7.70 -6.99
N ASN A 150 -9.30 -8.36 -7.85
CA ASN A 150 -9.82 -7.82 -9.10
C ASN A 150 -8.70 -7.36 -10.05
N GLU A 151 -7.70 -8.22 -10.23
CA GLU A 151 -6.53 -7.93 -11.03
C GLU A 151 -6.85 -8.13 -12.52
N ASN A 152 -7.07 -7.04 -13.27
CA ASN A 152 -7.06 -7.01 -14.73
C ASN A 152 -5.79 -6.31 -15.26
N ARG A 153 -4.68 -6.35 -14.52
CA ARG A 153 -3.47 -5.59 -14.82
C ARG A 153 -2.28 -6.47 -15.12
N ASN A 154 -1.63 -6.20 -16.24
CA ASN A 154 -0.29 -6.69 -16.59
C ASN A 154 0.85 -6.06 -15.74
N LYS A 155 0.57 -5.65 -14.49
CA LYS A 155 1.57 -5.05 -13.60
C LYS A 155 2.06 -6.07 -12.58
N SER A 156 3.37 -6.19 -12.44
CA SER A 156 3.96 -7.03 -11.40
C SER A 156 3.78 -6.38 -10.02
N LYS A 157 3.44 -7.17 -9.00
CA LYS A 157 3.33 -6.73 -7.59
C LYS A 157 4.56 -5.98 -7.08
N GLN A 158 5.75 -6.37 -7.55
CA GLN A 158 7.01 -5.73 -7.17
C GLN A 158 7.17 -4.34 -7.78
N LYS A 159 6.75 -4.14 -9.04
CA LYS A 159 6.80 -2.82 -9.69
C LYS A 159 5.91 -1.82 -8.96
N ASP A 160 4.66 -2.20 -8.65
CA ASP A 160 3.75 -1.34 -7.88
C ASP A 160 4.35 -0.98 -6.50
N ALA A 161 4.99 -1.92 -5.83
CA ALA A 161 5.59 -1.69 -4.52
C ALA A 161 6.78 -0.71 -4.58
N ALA A 162 7.63 -0.82 -5.60
CA ALA A 162 8.74 0.10 -5.82
C ALA A 162 8.23 1.52 -6.13
N ASP A 163 7.22 1.65 -6.97
CA ASP A 163 6.58 2.92 -7.30
C ASP A 163 5.97 3.58 -6.06
N PHE A 164 5.33 2.81 -5.16
CA PHE A 164 4.79 3.33 -3.91
C PHE A 164 5.88 3.82 -2.95
N LEU A 165 7.03 3.16 -2.89
CA LEU A 165 8.16 3.63 -2.07
C LEU A 165 8.71 4.95 -2.57
N ILE A 166 8.89 5.10 -3.90
CA ILE A 166 9.35 6.34 -4.53
C ILE A 166 8.33 7.45 -4.26
N LYS A 167 7.07 7.24 -4.63
CA LYS A 167 5.98 8.20 -4.42
C LYS A 167 5.87 8.63 -2.95
N SER A 168 5.97 7.70 -2.01
CA SER A 168 5.86 8.03 -0.58
C SER A 168 6.90 9.04 -0.11
N LYS A 169 8.13 8.94 -0.62
CA LYS A 169 9.24 9.86 -0.31
C LYS A 169 9.04 11.23 -0.96
N ASP A 170 8.66 11.24 -2.24
CA ASP A 170 8.42 12.47 -2.99
C ASP A 170 7.23 13.25 -2.40
N TYR A 171 6.13 12.56 -2.13
CA TYR A 171 4.93 13.16 -1.53
C TYR A 171 5.19 13.70 -0.12
N MET A 172 5.96 12.97 0.69
CA MET A 172 6.36 13.46 2.01
C MET A 172 7.16 14.75 1.91
N LYS A 173 8.10 14.85 0.98
CA LYS A 173 8.92 16.05 0.73
C LYS A 173 8.03 17.24 0.33
N ILE A 174 7.12 17.04 -0.62
CA ILE A 174 6.21 18.08 -1.12
C ILE A 174 5.28 18.56 0.01
N LEU A 175 4.65 17.64 0.73
CA LEU A 175 3.72 17.97 1.81
C LEU A 175 4.38 18.67 3.00
N ARG A 176 5.64 18.35 3.31
CA ARG A 176 6.40 19.04 4.36
C ARG A 176 6.80 20.45 3.96
N ALA A 177 7.02 20.71 2.68
CA ALA A 177 7.28 22.07 2.21
C ALA A 177 6.05 22.98 2.39
N GLU A 178 4.84 22.44 2.24
CA GLU A 178 3.57 23.17 2.45
C GLU A 178 3.11 23.19 3.95
N LEU A 179 3.76 22.44 4.81
CA LEU A 179 3.43 22.39 6.25
C LEU A 179 3.93 23.63 7.00
N ARG A 180 4.97 24.28 6.50
CA ARG A 180 5.61 25.49 7.03
C ARG A 180 4.77 26.71 6.72
#